data_0ac177faef9536a8b7e7c3c8de036f3e
#
_entry.id   0ac177faef9536a8b7e7c3c8de036f3e
#
_cell.length_a   1.000
_cell.length_b   1.000
_cell.length_c   1.000
_cell.angle_alpha   90.00
_cell.angle_beta   90.00
_cell.angle_gamma   90.00
#
_symmetry.space_group_name_H-M   'P 1'
#
loop_
_entity.id
_entity.type
_entity.pdbx_description
1 polymer ?
#
loop_
_entity_poly.entity_id
_entity_poly.type
_entity_poly.pdbx_seq_one_letter_code
_entity_poly.pdbx_strand_id
1 'polypeptide(L)'
;MKIGTIDLGERPLFLAPMEDVTDIGFRKMCKRFGAAMVYTEFVSADAVIRNIKSTLAKIVINDSERPGGIQINGREGASMVEAAMIVE
;
A
#
# COMPACT_ATOMS: atom_id res chain seq x y z
N MET A 1 2.50 -10.97 -16.01
CA MET A 1 2.73 -11.30 -14.59
C MET A 1 1.42 -11.18 -13.83
N LYS A 2 1.11 -12.16 -13.01
CA LYS A 2 -0.12 -12.16 -12.22
C LYS A 2 0.16 -12.32 -10.74
N ILE A 3 -0.62 -11.63 -9.91
CA ILE A 3 -0.68 -11.86 -8.46
C ILE A 3 -2.12 -12.29 -8.18
N GLY A 4 -2.32 -13.57 -7.88
CA GLY A 4 -3.66 -14.13 -7.82
C GLY A 4 -4.38 -13.96 -9.16
N THR A 5 -5.51 -13.26 -9.15
CA THR A 5 -6.29 -12.95 -10.36
C THR A 5 -5.93 -11.59 -10.96
N ILE A 6 -5.01 -10.85 -10.34
CA ILE A 6 -4.63 -9.50 -10.79
C ILE A 6 -3.54 -9.63 -11.85
N ASP A 7 -3.83 -9.16 -13.08
CA ASP A 7 -2.86 -9.15 -14.17
C ASP A 7 -2.16 -7.79 -14.19
N LEU A 8 -0.84 -7.81 -14.07
CA LEU A 8 0.00 -6.60 -14.04
C LEU A 8 0.70 -6.30 -15.36
N GLY A 9 0.44 -7.09 -16.41
CA GLY A 9 1.08 -6.94 -17.70
C GLY A 9 2.38 -7.74 -17.83
N GLU A 10 3.07 -7.61 -18.96
CA GLU A 10 4.26 -8.41 -19.24
C GLU A 10 5.51 -7.92 -18.51
N ARG A 11 5.69 -6.60 -18.43
CA ARG A 11 6.87 -5.97 -17.83
C ARG A 11 6.40 -4.87 -16.87
N PRO A 12 5.80 -5.27 -15.74
CA PRO A 12 5.21 -4.27 -14.85
C PRO A 12 6.28 -3.43 -14.15
N LEU A 13 6.02 -2.13 -14.06
CA LEU A 13 6.80 -1.21 -13.23
C LEU A 13 6.05 -1.00 -11.92
N PHE A 14 6.73 -1.20 -10.82
CA PHE A 14 6.17 -1.02 -9.49
C PHE A 14 6.76 0.23 -8.86
N LEU A 15 5.90 1.09 -8.32
CA LEU A 15 6.37 2.21 -7.51
C LEU A 15 6.70 1.68 -6.12
N ALA A 16 7.97 1.79 -5.74
CA ALA A 16 8.40 1.38 -4.40
C ALA A 16 7.79 2.27 -3.32
N PRO A 17 7.46 1.71 -2.14
CA PRO A 17 7.02 2.53 -1.03
C PRO A 17 8.17 3.40 -0.50
N MET A 18 7.90 4.71 -0.31
CA MET A 18 8.91 5.65 0.15
C MET A 18 8.29 6.62 1.15
N GLU A 19 8.84 6.65 2.38
CA GLU A 19 8.35 7.53 3.42
C GLU A 19 8.43 8.99 2.97
N ASP A 20 7.38 9.75 3.26
CA ASP A 20 7.23 11.16 2.89
C ASP A 20 7.20 11.44 1.38
N VAL A 21 7.19 10.41 0.54
CA VAL A 21 7.17 10.56 -0.91
C VAL A 21 5.93 9.93 -1.53
N THR A 22 5.63 8.67 -1.21
CA THR A 22 4.54 7.94 -1.85
C THR A 22 3.19 8.20 -1.19
N ASP A 23 2.82 9.47 -1.09
CA ASP A 23 1.48 9.87 -0.70
C ASP A 23 0.49 9.64 -1.85
N ILE A 24 -0.79 9.92 -1.59
CA ILE A 24 -1.84 9.67 -2.56
C ILE A 24 -1.63 10.44 -3.89
N GLY A 25 -1.17 11.68 -3.81
CA GLY A 25 -0.92 12.49 -5.00
C GLY A 25 0.20 11.92 -5.86
N PHE A 26 1.29 11.55 -5.23
CA PHE A 26 2.44 10.96 -5.93
C PHE A 26 2.08 9.60 -6.55
N ARG A 27 1.37 8.75 -5.82
CA ARG A 27 0.92 7.45 -6.33
C ARG A 27 0.02 7.60 -7.55
N LYS A 28 -0.94 8.52 -7.50
CA LYS A 28 -1.84 8.79 -8.63
C LYS A 28 -1.07 9.25 -9.85
N MET A 29 -0.08 10.13 -9.65
CA MET A 29 0.74 10.60 -10.75
C MET A 29 1.51 9.46 -11.40
N CYS A 30 2.13 8.60 -10.60
CA CYS A 30 2.87 7.44 -11.11
C CYS A 30 1.96 6.48 -11.87
N LYS A 31 0.73 6.29 -11.41
CA LYS A 31 -0.27 5.50 -12.14
C LYS A 31 -0.57 6.08 -13.51
N ARG A 32 -0.73 7.40 -13.60
CA ARG A 32 -0.96 8.07 -14.89
C ARG A 32 0.19 7.87 -15.87
N PHE A 33 1.40 7.73 -15.37
CA PHE A 33 2.58 7.52 -16.19
C PHE A 33 2.98 6.06 -16.37
N GLY A 34 2.09 5.13 -15.99
CA GLY A 34 2.22 3.73 -16.37
C GLY A 34 2.68 2.78 -15.29
N ALA A 35 2.72 3.20 -14.02
CA ALA A 35 3.01 2.25 -12.95
C ALA A 35 1.90 1.19 -12.89
N ALA A 36 2.29 -0.07 -12.93
CA ALA A 36 1.35 -1.18 -12.86
C ALA A 36 0.80 -1.38 -11.45
N MET A 37 1.62 -1.11 -10.45
CA MET A 37 1.25 -1.21 -9.04
C MET A 37 1.96 -0.14 -8.24
N VAL A 38 1.28 0.42 -7.25
CA VAL A 38 1.81 1.42 -6.34
C VAL A 38 1.65 0.95 -4.91
N TYR A 39 2.49 1.48 -4.01
CA TYR A 39 2.46 1.11 -2.60
C TYR A 39 2.36 2.36 -1.74
N THR A 40 1.62 2.23 -0.64
CA THR A 40 1.56 3.31 0.37
C THR A 40 2.90 3.45 1.08
N GLU A 41 3.10 4.58 1.75
CA GLU A 41 4.15 4.68 2.75
C GLU A 41 3.92 3.61 3.82
N PHE A 42 4.99 3.19 4.50
CA PHE A 42 4.84 2.18 5.54
C PHE A 42 3.99 2.70 6.70
N VAL A 43 3.23 1.80 7.33
CA VAL A 43 2.50 2.09 8.54
C VAL A 43 2.85 1.06 9.60
N SER A 44 2.89 1.49 10.86
CA SER A 44 3.13 0.58 11.98
C SER A 44 1.93 -0.35 12.16
N ALA A 45 2.18 -1.65 12.28
CA ALA A 45 1.14 -2.63 12.58
C ALA A 45 0.40 -2.28 13.88
N ASP A 46 1.14 -1.87 14.92
CA ASP A 46 0.55 -1.48 16.20
C ASP A 46 -0.36 -0.26 16.05
N ALA A 47 0.05 0.72 15.25
CA ALA A 47 -0.77 1.91 15.01
C ALA A 47 -2.05 1.58 14.24
N VAL A 48 -1.98 0.65 13.29
CA VAL A 48 -3.17 0.17 12.56
C VAL A 48 -4.14 -0.50 13.53
N ILE A 49 -3.66 -1.38 14.38
CA ILE A 49 -4.47 -2.10 15.38
C ILE A 49 -5.15 -1.12 16.33
N ARG A 50 -4.46 -0.05 16.73
CA ARG A 50 -4.96 0.98 17.65
C ARG A 50 -5.86 2.02 16.99
N ASN A 51 -6.13 1.91 15.70
CA ASN A 51 -6.96 2.86 14.94
C ASN A 51 -6.45 4.32 15.02
N ILE A 52 -5.14 4.50 14.95
CA ILE A 52 -4.56 5.85 14.94
C ILE A 52 -4.97 6.56 13.66
N LYS A 53 -5.66 7.70 13.77
CA LYS A 53 -6.25 8.41 12.62
C LYS A 53 -5.23 8.79 11.54
N SER A 54 -4.07 9.29 11.95
CA SER A 54 -3.03 9.68 10.99
C SER A 54 -2.49 8.47 10.22
N THR A 55 -2.42 7.32 10.87
CA THR A 55 -2.01 6.06 10.25
C THR A 55 -3.07 5.57 9.27
N LEU A 56 -4.35 5.57 9.69
CA LEU A 56 -5.44 5.13 8.82
C LEU A 56 -5.58 6.02 7.58
N ALA A 57 -5.26 7.29 7.70
CA ALA A 57 -5.27 8.20 6.55
C ALA A 57 -4.22 7.81 5.50
N LYS A 58 -3.09 7.26 5.92
CA LYS A 58 -2.02 6.83 5.00
C LYS A 58 -2.38 5.59 4.18
N ILE A 59 -3.30 4.76 4.66
CA ILE A 59 -3.65 3.50 3.98
C ILE A 59 -4.90 3.61 3.11
N VAL A 60 -5.40 4.81 2.90
CA VAL A 60 -6.51 5.05 1.97
C VAL A 60 -6.01 4.91 0.54
N ILE A 61 -6.60 3.99 -0.21
CA ILE A 61 -6.29 3.78 -1.62
C ILE A 61 -7.56 4.03 -2.44
N ASN A 62 -7.47 4.96 -3.39
CA ASN A 62 -8.58 5.24 -4.30
C ASN A 62 -8.63 4.21 -5.42
N ASP A 63 -9.80 4.02 -6.03
CA ASP A 63 -9.95 3.07 -7.13
C ASP A 63 -9.00 3.37 -8.29
N SER A 64 -8.70 4.65 -8.54
CA SER A 64 -7.74 5.05 -9.57
C SER A 64 -6.31 4.59 -9.33
N GLU A 65 -5.97 4.21 -8.10
CA GLU A 65 -4.63 3.71 -7.73
C GLU A 65 -4.52 2.19 -7.79
N ARG A 66 -5.63 1.50 -7.99
CA ARG A 66 -5.62 0.02 -7.98
C ARG A 66 -5.03 -0.57 -9.25
N PRO A 67 -4.30 -1.68 -9.19
CA PRO A 67 -3.96 -2.40 -7.94
C PRO A 67 -2.93 -1.62 -7.12
N GLY A 68 -3.13 -1.62 -5.82
CA GLY A 68 -2.24 -0.96 -4.87
C GLY A 68 -1.92 -1.86 -3.68
N GLY A 69 -0.77 -1.67 -3.09
CA GLY A 69 -0.33 -2.39 -1.91
C GLY A 69 -0.20 -1.47 -0.71
N ILE A 70 -0.38 -2.01 0.47
CA ILE A 70 -0.18 -1.31 1.74
C ILE A 70 1.01 -1.94 2.43
N GLN A 71 2.01 -1.13 2.76
CA GLN A 71 3.19 -1.61 3.46
C GLN A 71 2.98 -1.49 4.96
N ILE A 72 3.00 -2.62 5.65
CA ILE A 72 2.93 -2.67 7.12
C ILE A 72 4.29 -3.05 7.69
N ASN A 73 4.61 -2.48 8.85
CA ASN A 73 5.88 -2.69 9.55
C ASN A 73 5.60 -3.04 11.01
N GLY A 74 6.30 -4.05 11.53
CA GLY A 74 6.13 -4.45 12.92
C GLY A 74 7.13 -5.53 13.32
N ARG A 75 7.21 -5.80 14.61
CA ARG A 75 8.12 -6.80 15.17
C ARG A 75 7.44 -8.11 15.54
N GLU A 76 6.19 -8.03 16.00
CA GLU A 76 5.46 -9.18 16.52
C GLU A 76 4.65 -9.84 15.41
N GLY A 77 4.81 -11.15 15.25
CA GLY A 77 4.07 -11.89 14.24
C GLY A 77 2.56 -11.77 14.40
N ALA A 78 2.06 -11.86 15.63
CA ALA A 78 0.63 -11.73 15.90
C ALA A 78 0.09 -10.36 15.50
N SER A 79 0.82 -9.28 15.80
CA SER A 79 0.43 -7.92 15.40
C SER A 79 0.43 -7.74 13.89
N MET A 80 1.40 -8.33 13.22
CA MET A 80 1.48 -8.28 11.75
C MET A 80 0.28 -8.98 11.10
N VAL A 81 -0.10 -10.14 11.60
CA VAL A 81 -1.28 -10.86 11.10
C VAL A 81 -2.55 -10.05 11.30
N GLU A 82 -2.75 -9.51 12.50
CA GLU A 82 -3.93 -8.69 12.81
C GLU A 82 -4.00 -7.45 11.93
N ALA A 83 -2.88 -6.73 11.80
CA ALA A 83 -2.82 -5.55 10.93
C ALA A 83 -3.10 -5.91 9.46
N ALA A 84 -2.55 -7.00 8.97
CA ALA A 84 -2.79 -7.47 7.61
C ALA A 84 -4.28 -7.72 7.36
N MET A 85 -4.97 -8.33 8.31
CA MET A 85 -6.40 -8.58 8.21
C MET A 85 -7.22 -7.28 8.23
N ILE A 86 -6.78 -6.29 8.96
CA ILE A 86 -7.47 -4.99 9.02
C ILE A 86 -7.33 -4.23 7.70
N VAL A 87 -6.15 -4.24 7.08
CA VAL A 87 -5.89 -3.48 5.85
C VAL A 87 -6.36 -4.17 4.59
N GLU A 88 -6.62 -5.45 4.66
CA GLU A 88 -7.15 -6.22 3.53
C GLU A 88 -8.55 -5.74 3.14
#